data_207da0508f085d5079e175c7b772a380
#
_entry.id   207da0508f085d5079e175c7b772a380
#
_cell.length_a   1.000
_cell.length_b   1.000
_cell.length_c   1.000
_cell.angle_alpha   90.00
_cell.angle_beta   90.00
_cell.angle_gamma   90.00
#
_symmetry.space_group_name_H-M   'P 1'
#
loop_
_entity.id
_entity.type
_entity.pdbx_description
1 polymer ?
#
loop_
_entity_poly.entity_id
_entity_poly.type
_entity_poly.pdbx_seq_one_letter_code
_entity_poly.pdbx_strand_id
1 'polypeptide(L)'
;MRRISRITVAGAATASLALALAACGGTSTDSGSESKGDKGLAIAYDVGGKGDQSFNDAAYAGLEQAKKEFGYETADVEPTDGETDADKEQRLSSLAKQGYNPVVGIGYAYASAMKNVAAKYPDTTFGIVDDATIEAKNVADLVFNEQEASYLAGVAAAKSTKTNTVGFVGGVDVPLIHKFQAGYEQGVKDTDPKVKVV
;
A
#
# COMPACT_ATOMS: atom_id res chain seq x y z
N MET A 1 -14.32 -42.14 -74.04
CA MET A 1 -15.03 -43.44 -74.23
C MET A 1 -15.59 -43.84 -72.83
N ARG A 2 -16.96 -44.03 -72.86
CA ARG A 2 -17.74 -44.95 -71.96
C ARG A 2 -17.53 -44.85 -70.46
N ARG A 3 -18.49 -44.85 -69.58
CA ARG A 3 -19.99 -44.85 -69.54
C ARG A 3 -20.30 -44.70 -68.06
N ILE A 4 -21.13 -43.80 -67.64
CA ILE A 4 -22.47 -43.99 -67.05
C ILE A 4 -22.61 -45.23 -66.22
N SER A 5 -22.92 -45.03 -64.93
CA SER A 5 -24.05 -45.74 -64.31
C SER A 5 -24.59 -44.97 -63.11
N ARG A 6 -25.87 -44.67 -63.25
CA ARG A 6 -26.76 -44.16 -62.22
C ARG A 6 -27.18 -45.35 -61.33
N ILE A 7 -27.30 -45.19 -60.06
CA ILE A 7 -28.28 -45.90 -59.27
C ILE A 7 -28.82 -44.96 -58.21
N THR A 8 -30.06 -44.62 -58.39
CA THR A 8 -30.98 -44.06 -57.42
C THR A 8 -31.48 -45.19 -56.52
N VAL A 9 -31.46 -45.01 -55.20
CA VAL A 9 -32.41 -45.71 -54.33
C VAL A 9 -32.87 -44.74 -53.25
N ALA A 10 -34.17 -44.73 -53.20
CA ALA A 10 -35.01 -43.93 -52.35
C ALA A 10 -35.01 -44.42 -50.89
N GLY A 11 -35.35 -43.53 -50.00
CA GLY A 11 -36.27 -43.80 -48.91
C GLY A 11 -35.65 -44.22 -47.60
N ALA A 12 -35.72 -43.34 -46.68
CA ALA A 12 -36.32 -43.62 -45.36
C ALA A 12 -36.41 -42.31 -44.61
N ALA A 13 -37.59 -41.82 -44.50
CA ALA A 13 -37.98 -40.84 -43.52
C ALA A 13 -37.82 -41.45 -42.14
N THR A 14 -36.75 -41.10 -41.45
CA THR A 14 -36.68 -41.27 -39.99
C THR A 14 -36.99 -39.91 -39.41
N ALA A 15 -38.16 -39.79 -38.88
CA ALA A 15 -38.56 -38.74 -37.98
C ALA A 15 -37.57 -38.70 -36.84
N SER A 16 -36.62 -37.85 -36.97
CA SER A 16 -35.78 -37.43 -35.88
C SER A 16 -36.68 -36.66 -34.93
N LEU A 17 -37.07 -37.31 -33.90
CA LEU A 17 -37.63 -36.72 -32.70
C LEU A 17 -36.56 -35.78 -32.17
N ALA A 18 -36.55 -34.58 -32.68
CA ALA A 18 -35.89 -33.48 -32.03
C ALA A 18 -36.58 -33.29 -30.72
N LEU A 19 -36.12 -34.02 -29.70
CA LEU A 19 -36.31 -33.59 -28.33
C LEU A 19 -35.75 -32.17 -28.28
N ALA A 20 -36.64 -31.23 -28.38
CA ALA A 20 -36.49 -29.96 -27.80
C ALA A 20 -36.37 -30.18 -26.28
N LEU A 21 -35.21 -30.61 -25.87
CA LEU A 21 -34.65 -30.21 -24.63
C LEU A 21 -34.30 -28.71 -24.79
N ALA A 22 -35.34 -27.94 -25.01
CA ALA A 22 -35.38 -26.64 -24.44
C ALA A 22 -35.32 -26.92 -22.93
N ALA A 23 -34.15 -27.38 -22.50
CA ALA A 23 -33.71 -27.07 -21.19
C ALA A 23 -34.08 -25.62 -21.01
N CYS A 24 -34.90 -25.36 -20.04
CA CYS A 24 -34.89 -24.15 -19.30
C CYS A 24 -33.46 -23.97 -18.73
N GLY A 25 -32.51 -23.82 -19.61
CA GLY A 25 -31.33 -23.06 -19.37
C GLY A 25 -31.82 -21.63 -19.32
N GLY A 26 -32.30 -21.21 -18.17
CA GLY A 26 -32.17 -19.83 -17.79
C GLY A 26 -30.72 -19.51 -18.09
N THR A 27 -30.45 -18.79 -19.12
CA THR A 27 -29.32 -17.89 -19.17
C THR A 27 -29.62 -16.89 -18.06
N SER A 28 -29.33 -17.30 -16.82
CA SER A 28 -28.73 -16.42 -15.89
C SER A 28 -27.50 -15.92 -16.63
N THR A 29 -27.64 -14.82 -17.32
CA THR A 29 -26.57 -13.86 -17.35
C THR A 29 -26.44 -13.47 -15.89
N ASP A 30 -25.84 -14.39 -15.14
CA ASP A 30 -25.07 -14.03 -14.01
C ASP A 30 -23.97 -13.15 -14.61
N SER A 31 -24.30 -11.87 -14.75
CA SER A 31 -23.35 -10.81 -14.61
C SER A 31 -22.93 -10.95 -13.15
N GLY A 32 -22.19 -12.03 -12.89
CA GLY A 32 -21.34 -12.10 -11.75
C GLY A 32 -20.45 -10.88 -11.88
N SER A 33 -20.88 -9.82 -11.28
CA SER A 33 -19.95 -8.96 -10.60
C SER A 33 -19.15 -9.95 -9.78
N GLU A 34 -18.04 -10.44 -10.32
CA GLU A 34 -16.98 -10.94 -9.49
C GLU A 34 -16.71 -9.79 -8.54
N SER A 35 -17.30 -9.84 -7.38
CA SER A 35 -16.79 -9.19 -6.22
C SER A 35 -15.35 -9.69 -6.19
N LYS A 36 -14.43 -8.90 -6.74
CA LYS A 36 -13.01 -9.10 -6.50
C LYS A 36 -12.90 -9.00 -5.00
N GLY A 37 -12.89 -10.16 -4.33
CA GLY A 37 -12.63 -10.22 -2.92
C GLY A 37 -11.35 -9.42 -2.66
N ASP A 38 -11.34 -8.66 -1.60
CA ASP A 38 -10.17 -7.90 -1.22
C ASP A 38 -8.96 -8.86 -1.20
N LYS A 39 -7.93 -8.53 -1.95
CA LYS A 39 -6.74 -9.39 -2.04
C LYS A 39 -5.94 -9.39 -0.73
N GLY A 40 -6.10 -8.38 0.09
CA GLY A 40 -5.37 -8.15 1.33
C GLY A 40 -4.37 -6.99 1.20
N LEU A 41 -3.35 -7.01 2.03
CA LEU A 41 -2.45 -5.87 2.23
C LEU A 41 -1.49 -5.66 1.06
N ALA A 42 -1.43 -4.42 0.57
CA ALA A 42 -0.33 -3.96 -0.27
C ALA A 42 0.40 -2.78 0.35
N ILE A 43 1.71 -2.70 0.15
CA ILE A 43 2.53 -1.58 0.59
C ILE A 43 3.29 -0.93 -0.56
N ALA A 44 3.47 0.37 -0.47
CA ALA A 44 4.28 1.17 -1.39
C ALA A 44 5.39 1.83 -0.57
N TYR A 45 6.64 1.48 -0.88
CA TYR A 45 7.80 1.94 -0.12
C TYR A 45 8.14 3.41 -0.35
N ASP A 46 8.79 4.01 0.64
CA ASP A 46 9.42 5.31 0.54
C ASP A 46 10.76 5.24 -0.21
N VAL A 47 11.34 6.41 -0.46
CA VAL A 47 12.66 6.56 -1.10
C VAL A 47 13.69 5.64 -0.44
N GLY A 48 14.47 4.96 -1.27
CA GLY A 48 15.44 3.95 -0.86
C GLY A 48 14.91 2.52 -0.98
N GLY A 49 13.62 2.28 -0.86
CA GLY A 49 13.03 0.94 -1.02
C GLY A 49 13.52 -0.08 0.01
N LYS A 50 13.33 -1.36 -0.31
CA LYS A 50 13.83 -2.47 0.52
C LYS A 50 15.36 -2.53 0.51
N GLY A 51 15.91 -3.03 1.62
CA GLY A 51 17.36 -3.13 1.82
C GLY A 51 17.95 -1.95 2.56
N ASP A 52 17.13 -1.03 3.07
CA ASP A 52 17.55 0.10 3.89
C ASP A 52 17.96 -0.30 5.33
N GLN A 53 17.76 -1.56 5.69
CA GLN A 53 18.00 -2.13 7.03
C GLN A 53 17.32 -1.31 8.14
N SER A 54 16.21 -0.65 7.83
CA SER A 54 15.51 0.29 8.70
C SER A 54 14.00 0.34 8.38
N PHE A 55 13.53 1.47 7.91
CA PHE A 55 12.14 1.86 7.78
C PHE A 55 11.35 1.00 6.77
N ASN A 56 11.86 0.88 5.54
CA ASN A 56 11.20 0.07 4.51
C ASN A 56 11.31 -1.43 4.80
N ASP A 57 12.44 -1.90 5.33
CA ASP A 57 12.60 -3.29 5.73
C ASP A 57 11.69 -3.66 6.89
N ALA A 58 11.43 -2.75 7.84
CA ALA A 58 10.46 -2.96 8.91
C ALA A 58 9.03 -3.07 8.37
N ALA A 59 8.67 -2.26 7.38
CA ALA A 59 7.37 -2.34 6.70
C ALA A 59 7.22 -3.66 5.94
N TYR A 60 8.26 -4.10 5.24
CA TYR A 60 8.28 -5.40 4.57
C TYR A 60 8.12 -6.58 5.56
N ALA A 61 8.79 -6.52 6.69
CA ALA A 61 8.63 -7.54 7.74
C ALA A 61 7.18 -7.61 8.24
N GLY A 62 6.52 -6.46 8.40
CA GLY A 62 5.11 -6.38 8.74
C GLY A 62 4.19 -6.98 7.68
N LEU A 63 4.47 -6.74 6.39
CA LEU A 63 3.75 -7.33 5.27
C LEU A 63 3.86 -8.86 5.27
N GLU A 64 5.05 -9.40 5.43
CA GLU A 64 5.29 -10.85 5.49
C GLU A 64 4.64 -11.48 6.73
N GLN A 65 4.62 -10.77 7.85
CA GLN A 65 3.90 -11.22 9.03
C GLN A 65 2.39 -11.28 8.78
N ALA A 66 1.80 -10.24 8.20
CA ALA A 66 0.38 -10.20 7.85
C ALA A 66 0.01 -11.33 6.88
N LYS A 67 0.81 -11.56 5.86
CA LYS A 67 0.66 -12.67 4.92
C LYS A 67 0.64 -14.02 5.62
N LYS A 68 1.56 -14.24 6.55
CA LYS A 68 1.67 -15.49 7.31
C LYS A 68 0.51 -15.69 8.28
N GLU A 69 0.08 -14.62 8.95
CA GLU A 69 -0.92 -14.68 10.01
C GLU A 69 -2.34 -14.77 9.44
N PHE A 70 -2.64 -14.02 8.40
CA PHE A 70 -3.99 -13.91 7.84
C PHE A 70 -4.19 -14.68 6.54
N GLY A 71 -3.13 -15.17 5.90
CA GLY A 71 -3.21 -15.89 4.63
C GLY A 71 -3.58 -15.01 3.43
N TYR A 72 -3.37 -13.70 3.52
CA TYR A 72 -3.70 -12.76 2.45
C TYR A 72 -2.79 -12.90 1.23
N GLU A 73 -3.35 -12.62 0.06
CA GLU A 73 -2.54 -12.22 -1.09
C GLU A 73 -1.98 -10.82 -0.81
N THR A 74 -0.67 -10.68 -0.83
CA THR A 74 0.01 -9.41 -0.53
C THR A 74 0.78 -8.92 -1.74
N ALA A 75 1.02 -7.61 -1.80
CA ALA A 75 1.92 -7.01 -2.77
C ALA A 75 2.78 -5.93 -2.13
N ASP A 76 3.93 -5.70 -2.72
CA ASP A 76 4.79 -4.59 -2.39
C ASP A 76 5.36 -3.96 -3.66
N VAL A 77 5.58 -2.65 -3.64
CA VAL A 77 6.05 -1.90 -4.80
C VAL A 77 7.15 -0.94 -4.40
N GLU A 78 8.27 -1.05 -5.11
CA GLU A 78 9.44 -0.20 -4.92
C GLU A 78 9.23 1.21 -5.48
N PRO A 79 9.87 2.22 -4.89
CA PRO A 79 9.94 3.56 -5.45
C PRO A 79 10.80 3.59 -6.73
N THR A 80 10.67 4.67 -7.47
CA THR A 80 11.57 4.96 -8.60
C THR A 80 12.40 6.18 -8.28
N ASP A 81 13.68 6.15 -8.61
CA ASP A 81 14.56 7.29 -8.37
C ASP A 81 14.03 8.56 -9.05
N GLY A 82 13.96 9.64 -8.30
CA GLY A 82 13.47 10.91 -8.78
C GLY A 82 11.97 10.98 -9.04
N GLU A 83 11.20 10.05 -8.47
CA GLU A 83 9.73 9.99 -8.65
C GLU A 83 9.02 11.27 -8.21
N THR A 84 7.92 11.55 -8.87
CA THR A 84 7.02 12.66 -8.59
C THR A 84 5.81 12.21 -7.77
N ASP A 85 5.00 13.16 -7.28
CA ASP A 85 3.71 12.85 -6.66
C ASP A 85 2.77 12.09 -7.63
N ALA A 86 2.84 12.38 -8.92
CA ALA A 86 2.06 11.67 -9.93
C ALA A 86 2.45 10.20 -10.04
N ASP A 87 3.73 9.87 -9.91
CA ASP A 87 4.21 8.49 -9.91
C ASP A 87 3.72 7.75 -8.65
N LYS A 88 3.74 8.42 -7.49
CA LYS A 88 3.15 7.89 -6.24
C LYS A 88 1.64 7.66 -6.36
N GLU A 89 0.89 8.63 -6.93
CA GLU A 89 -0.54 8.46 -7.21
C GLU A 89 -0.81 7.27 -8.12
N GLN A 90 -0.02 7.11 -9.18
CA GLN A 90 -0.16 5.99 -10.10
C GLN A 90 0.09 4.65 -9.40
N ARG A 91 1.10 4.57 -8.55
CA ARG A 91 1.45 3.38 -7.77
C ARG A 91 0.32 2.98 -6.83
N LEU A 92 -0.16 3.89 -5.99
CA LEU A 92 -1.29 3.64 -5.09
C LEU A 92 -2.57 3.27 -5.84
N SER A 93 -2.88 3.99 -6.92
CA SER A 93 -4.05 3.72 -7.77
C SER A 93 -3.96 2.35 -8.43
N SER A 94 -2.77 1.92 -8.85
CA SER A 94 -2.56 0.60 -9.44
C SER A 94 -2.85 -0.52 -8.45
N LEU A 95 -2.39 -0.39 -7.20
CA LEU A 95 -2.67 -1.36 -6.15
C LEU A 95 -4.16 -1.44 -5.82
N ALA A 96 -4.83 -0.29 -5.66
CA ALA A 96 -6.27 -0.24 -5.42
C ALA A 96 -7.07 -0.86 -6.57
N LYS A 97 -6.73 -0.57 -7.84
CA LYS A 97 -7.36 -1.17 -9.03
C LYS A 97 -7.19 -2.68 -9.11
N GLN A 98 -6.09 -3.21 -8.60
CA GLN A 98 -5.83 -4.64 -8.54
C GLN A 98 -6.64 -5.35 -7.46
N GLY A 99 -7.34 -4.59 -6.60
CA GLY A 99 -8.20 -5.11 -5.55
C GLY A 99 -7.47 -5.34 -4.22
N TYR A 100 -6.30 -4.74 -4.01
CA TYR A 100 -5.66 -4.74 -2.70
C TYR A 100 -6.40 -3.80 -1.74
N ASN A 101 -6.65 -4.30 -0.54
CA ASN A 101 -7.33 -3.58 0.53
C ASN A 101 -6.95 -4.20 1.89
N PRO A 102 -6.22 -3.48 2.76
CA PRO A 102 -5.78 -2.10 2.60
C PRO A 102 -4.54 -1.88 1.71
N VAL A 103 -4.33 -0.62 1.30
CA VAL A 103 -3.10 -0.15 0.63
C VAL A 103 -2.40 0.84 1.54
N VAL A 104 -1.14 0.58 1.88
CA VAL A 104 -0.37 1.42 2.81
C VAL A 104 0.80 2.09 2.11
N GLY A 105 0.85 3.41 2.20
CA GLY A 105 2.03 4.21 1.81
C GLY A 105 3.00 4.32 2.98
N ILE A 106 4.25 3.97 2.74
CA ILE A 106 5.30 4.02 3.75
C ILE A 106 5.99 5.38 3.69
N GLY A 107 5.68 6.22 4.66
CA GLY A 107 6.29 7.55 4.81
C GLY A 107 5.36 8.72 4.43
N TYR A 108 5.60 9.85 5.10
CA TYR A 108 4.85 11.11 4.94
C TYR A 108 4.87 11.66 3.50
N ALA A 109 5.88 11.29 2.72
CA ALA A 109 6.00 11.71 1.32
C ALA A 109 4.85 11.23 0.42
N TYR A 110 4.03 10.29 0.91
CA TYR A 110 2.80 9.88 0.25
C TYR A 110 1.59 10.78 0.53
N ALA A 111 1.65 11.73 1.45
CA ALA A 111 0.48 12.47 1.92
C ALA A 111 -0.33 13.13 0.78
N SER A 112 0.33 13.85 -0.13
CA SER A 112 -0.33 14.49 -1.28
C SER A 112 -0.97 13.45 -2.22
N ALA A 113 -0.22 12.43 -2.60
CA ALA A 113 -0.69 11.36 -3.48
C ALA A 113 -1.83 10.56 -2.84
N MET A 114 -1.70 10.19 -1.57
CA MET A 114 -2.69 9.44 -0.81
C MET A 114 -4.03 10.17 -0.73
N LYS A 115 -4.01 11.47 -0.42
CA LYS A 115 -5.22 12.30 -0.39
C LYS A 115 -5.98 12.27 -1.70
N ASN A 116 -5.27 12.38 -2.83
CA ASN A 116 -5.87 12.37 -4.16
C ASN A 116 -6.42 10.98 -4.54
N VAL A 117 -5.70 9.93 -4.18
CA VAL A 117 -6.09 8.55 -4.52
C VAL A 117 -7.24 8.06 -3.64
N ALA A 118 -7.24 8.36 -2.34
CA ALA A 118 -8.31 7.98 -1.43
C ALA A 118 -9.66 8.54 -1.87
N ALA A 119 -9.69 9.76 -2.40
CA ALA A 119 -10.91 10.36 -2.95
C ALA A 119 -11.41 9.64 -4.22
N LYS A 120 -10.53 9.02 -5.00
CA LYS A 120 -10.87 8.29 -6.23
C LYS A 120 -11.34 6.84 -5.96
N TYR A 121 -10.95 6.28 -4.82
CA TYR A 121 -11.22 4.90 -4.41
C TYR A 121 -11.85 4.84 -3.02
N PRO A 122 -13.11 5.31 -2.87
CA PRO A 122 -13.74 5.44 -1.55
C PRO A 122 -13.98 4.11 -0.83
N ASP A 123 -14.02 3.00 -1.57
CA ASP A 123 -14.23 1.65 -1.02
C ASP A 123 -12.92 0.94 -0.64
N THR A 124 -11.77 1.55 -0.97
CA THR A 124 -10.45 1.04 -0.56
C THR A 124 -10.01 1.74 0.72
N THR A 125 -9.60 0.97 1.70
CA THR A 125 -8.94 1.48 2.91
C THR A 125 -7.48 1.76 2.59
N PHE A 126 -7.02 2.93 2.98
CA PHE A 126 -5.62 3.32 2.87
C PHE A 126 -5.02 3.51 4.26
N GLY A 127 -3.72 3.35 4.35
CA GLY A 127 -2.94 3.73 5.52
C GLY A 127 -1.74 4.57 5.09
N ILE A 128 -1.33 5.50 5.92
CA ILE A 128 -0.11 6.26 5.72
C ILE A 128 0.74 6.22 6.98
N VAL A 129 2.02 5.89 6.81
CA VAL A 129 2.98 5.90 7.92
C VAL A 129 3.60 7.28 8.02
N ASP A 130 3.76 7.76 9.26
CA ASP A 130 4.42 9.04 9.59
C ASP A 130 3.69 10.30 9.09
N ASP A 131 2.38 10.22 8.85
CA ASP A 131 1.56 11.40 8.53
C ASP A 131 0.19 11.32 9.21
N ALA A 132 -0.34 12.46 9.61
CA ALA A 132 -1.67 12.64 10.19
C ALA A 132 -2.36 13.90 9.64
N THR A 133 -2.05 14.28 8.40
CA THR A 133 -2.58 15.50 7.78
C THR A 133 -3.75 15.24 6.83
N ILE A 134 -4.11 13.96 6.60
CA ILE A 134 -5.13 13.58 5.63
C ILE A 134 -6.46 13.39 6.32
N GLU A 135 -7.37 14.32 6.13
CA GLU A 135 -8.74 14.20 6.59
C GLU A 135 -9.61 13.45 5.57
N ALA A 136 -9.57 12.10 5.61
CA ALA A 136 -10.38 11.23 4.77
C ALA A 136 -10.87 10.01 5.56
N LYS A 137 -12.13 9.61 5.33
CA LYS A 137 -12.76 8.51 6.11
C LYS A 137 -12.15 7.15 5.86
N ASN A 138 -11.51 6.97 4.72
CA ASN A 138 -10.88 5.72 4.28
C ASN A 138 -9.36 5.77 4.35
N VAL A 139 -8.78 6.73 5.09
CA VAL A 139 -7.34 6.80 5.38
C VAL A 139 -7.13 6.66 6.87
N ALA A 140 -6.22 5.77 7.25
CA ALA A 140 -5.75 5.60 8.62
C ALA A 140 -4.35 6.19 8.76
N ASP A 141 -4.19 7.05 9.75
CA ASP A 141 -2.90 7.64 10.11
C ASP A 141 -2.15 6.69 11.03
N LEU A 142 -0.96 6.26 10.62
CA LEU A 142 -0.10 5.35 11.36
C LEU A 142 1.11 6.13 11.88
N VAL A 143 0.94 6.73 13.06
CA VAL A 143 1.93 7.62 13.66
C VAL A 143 2.53 7.02 14.93
N PHE A 144 3.69 7.54 15.32
CA PHE A 144 4.44 7.12 16.49
C PHE A 144 4.59 8.29 17.48
N ASN A 145 5.10 7.96 18.67
CA ASN A 145 5.52 8.96 19.66
C ASN A 145 7.00 9.30 19.45
N GLU A 146 7.32 9.92 18.32
CA GLU A 146 8.67 10.18 17.86
C GLU A 146 9.48 10.97 18.90
N GLN A 147 8.81 11.89 19.61
CA GLN A 147 9.40 12.69 20.67
C GLN A 147 9.93 11.86 21.85
N GLU A 148 9.35 10.70 22.13
CA GLU A 148 9.79 9.86 23.26
C GLU A 148 11.15 9.22 22.99
N ALA A 149 11.32 8.61 21.84
CA ALA A 149 12.59 8.02 21.44
C ALA A 149 13.68 9.11 21.28
N SER A 150 13.32 10.25 20.68
CA SER A 150 14.21 11.37 20.49
C SER A 150 14.62 12.03 21.82
N TYR A 151 13.73 12.09 22.80
CA TYR A 151 14.05 12.51 24.17
C TYR A 151 15.17 11.66 24.77
N LEU A 152 15.06 10.33 24.67
CA LEU A 152 16.12 9.44 25.17
C LEU A 152 17.46 9.65 24.45
N ALA A 153 17.43 9.94 23.16
CA ALA A 153 18.63 10.30 22.40
C ALA A 153 19.23 11.61 22.91
N GLY A 154 18.41 12.61 23.24
CA GLY A 154 18.83 13.87 23.86
C GLY A 154 19.48 13.67 25.23
N VAL A 155 18.89 12.80 26.07
CA VAL A 155 19.47 12.40 27.37
C VAL A 155 20.85 11.78 27.19
N ALA A 156 20.99 10.86 26.25
CA ALA A 156 22.26 10.20 25.97
C ALA A 156 23.31 11.21 25.45
N ALA A 157 22.92 12.11 24.56
CA ALA A 157 23.80 13.15 24.02
C ALA A 157 24.31 14.10 25.11
N ALA A 158 23.41 14.57 25.98
CA ALA A 158 23.78 15.46 27.09
C ALA A 158 24.76 14.80 28.07
N LYS A 159 24.57 13.50 28.36
CA LYS A 159 25.51 12.74 29.23
C LYS A 159 26.85 12.46 28.56
N SER A 160 26.92 12.45 27.24
CA SER A 160 28.12 12.05 26.49
C SER A 160 28.96 13.21 26.01
N THR A 161 28.40 14.42 25.89
CA THR A 161 29.14 15.59 25.41
C THR A 161 30.33 15.94 26.31
N LYS A 162 31.43 16.34 25.66
CA LYS A 162 32.65 16.85 26.36
C LYS A 162 32.82 18.36 26.20
N THR A 163 32.00 18.96 25.34
CA THR A 163 32.08 20.36 24.98
C THR A 163 30.89 21.19 25.50
N ASN A 164 29.96 20.56 26.22
CA ASN A 164 28.66 21.13 26.60
C ASN A 164 27.88 21.64 25.37
N THR A 165 28.06 21.00 24.22
CA THR A 165 27.32 21.29 23.00
C THR A 165 26.98 19.98 22.31
N VAL A 166 25.75 19.86 21.85
CA VAL A 166 25.23 18.77 21.04
C VAL A 166 24.46 19.34 19.85
N GLY A 167 24.23 18.55 18.82
CA GLY A 167 23.53 19.00 17.61
C GLY A 167 22.33 18.12 17.29
N PHE A 168 21.31 18.73 16.70
CA PHE A 168 20.21 18.03 16.05
C PHE A 168 20.25 18.32 14.55
N VAL A 169 20.20 17.25 13.73
CA VAL A 169 20.13 17.39 12.27
C VAL A 169 18.83 16.77 11.80
N GLY A 170 17.88 17.61 11.42
CA GLY A 170 16.62 17.18 10.80
C GLY A 170 16.77 17.01 9.28
N GLY A 171 16.06 16.03 8.70
CA GLY A 171 16.12 15.79 7.26
C GLY A 171 15.40 16.84 6.42
N VAL A 172 14.30 17.39 6.95
CA VAL A 172 13.44 18.36 6.26
C VAL A 172 12.66 19.17 7.30
N ASP A 173 12.25 20.38 6.95
CA ASP A 173 11.49 21.26 7.83
C ASP A 173 9.98 20.98 7.72
N VAL A 174 9.52 19.99 8.48
CA VAL A 174 8.11 19.55 8.54
C VAL A 174 7.69 19.20 9.97
N PRO A 175 6.39 19.21 10.30
CA PRO A 175 5.88 18.92 11.66
C PRO A 175 6.38 17.62 12.27
N LEU A 176 6.53 16.55 11.49
CA LEU A 176 7.08 15.28 11.93
C LEU A 176 8.49 15.45 12.52
N ILE A 177 9.38 16.13 11.79
CA ILE A 177 10.77 16.35 12.21
C ILE A 177 10.84 17.28 13.43
N HIS A 178 9.92 18.23 13.54
CA HIS A 178 9.83 19.08 14.74
C HIS A 178 9.48 18.29 16.00
N LYS A 179 8.73 17.17 15.91
CA LYS A 179 8.48 16.31 17.07
C LYS A 179 9.78 15.64 17.54
N PHE A 180 10.60 15.12 16.60
CA PHE A 180 11.93 14.59 16.94
C PHE A 180 12.82 15.65 17.57
N GLN A 181 12.87 16.84 17.00
CA GLN A 181 13.65 17.96 17.52
C GLN A 181 13.21 18.33 18.94
N ALA A 182 11.93 18.55 19.13
CA ALA A 182 11.38 18.94 20.44
C ALA A 182 11.69 17.88 21.54
N GLY A 183 11.55 16.60 21.19
CA GLY A 183 11.92 15.51 22.11
C GLY A 183 13.41 15.54 22.47
N TYR A 184 14.27 15.66 21.45
CA TYR A 184 15.72 15.71 21.65
C TYR A 184 16.14 16.89 22.51
N GLU A 185 15.68 18.10 22.20
CA GLU A 185 15.99 19.33 22.95
C GLU A 185 15.52 19.23 24.40
N GLN A 186 14.31 18.69 24.62
CA GLN A 186 13.78 18.50 25.98
C GLN A 186 14.63 17.50 26.76
N GLY A 187 15.03 16.37 26.13
CA GLY A 187 15.88 15.37 26.78
C GLY A 187 17.25 15.92 27.18
N VAL A 188 17.84 16.76 26.33
CA VAL A 188 19.09 17.48 26.66
C VAL A 188 18.88 18.42 27.85
N LYS A 189 17.86 19.26 27.78
CA LYS A 189 17.57 20.29 28.79
C LYS A 189 17.28 19.68 30.18
N ASP A 190 16.53 18.60 30.24
CA ASP A 190 16.17 17.92 31.52
C ASP A 190 17.37 17.19 32.11
N THR A 191 18.33 16.78 31.26
CA THR A 191 19.55 16.10 31.72
C THR A 191 20.60 17.07 32.22
N ASP A 192 20.91 18.11 31.46
CA ASP A 192 21.81 19.20 31.83
C ASP A 192 21.43 20.49 31.08
N PRO A 193 20.80 21.46 31.79
CA PRO A 193 20.36 22.72 31.17
C PRO A 193 21.51 23.63 30.71
N LYS A 194 22.77 23.29 31.01
CA LYS A 194 23.95 24.03 30.54
C LYS A 194 24.43 23.56 29.17
N VAL A 195 23.97 22.38 28.74
CA VAL A 195 24.30 21.86 27.40
C VAL A 195 23.53 22.64 26.35
N LYS A 196 24.25 23.17 25.38
CA LYS A 196 23.71 23.90 24.25
C LYS A 196 23.29 22.90 23.13
N VAL A 197 22.10 23.07 22.57
CA VAL A 197 21.67 22.40 21.33
C VAL A 197 21.85 23.36 20.16
N VAL A 198 22.42 22.88 19.06
CA VAL A 198 22.63 23.61 17.80
C VAL A 198 22.09 22.84 16.63
#